data_3be47c15468c54a363277205d5b21e6e
#
_entry.id   3be47c15468c54a363277205d5b21e6e
#
_cell.length_a   1.000
_cell.length_b   1.000
_cell.length_c   1.000
_cell.angle_alpha   90.00
_cell.angle_beta   90.00
_cell.angle_gamma   90.00
#
_symmetry.space_group_name_H-M   'P 1'
#
loop_
_entity.id
_entity.type
_entity.pdbx_description
1 polymer ?
#
loop_
_entity_poly.entity_id
_entity_poly.type
_entity_poly.pdbx_seq_one_letter_code
_entity_poly.pdbx_strand_id
1 'polypeptide(L)'
;EDVHTGWQSIANLVDPSAPVGGEEDFRVLEMVGDPRNFDVEGFAPRDHLELGEMLGAIDVPRGVKVSGARFFYLTGPGAQLELALLNLAMSLATGAGFVPMTPPVLVSPQAMEGTGFLGQAAADVYHLDSDDMYLVGTAEVPLAAYHSDEILDSASLPRRYVGFSPCFRREAGSYGQDTRGII
;
A
#
# COMPACT_ATOMS: atom_id res chain seq x y z
N GLU A 1 13.27 -10.78 -29.87
CA GLU A 1 12.48 -10.21 -28.77
C GLU A 1 11.35 -11.17 -28.49
N ASP A 2 11.28 -11.63 -27.28
CA ASP A 2 10.42 -12.74 -26.90
C ASP A 2 8.95 -12.30 -26.90
N VAL A 3 8.05 -13.16 -27.35
CA VAL A 3 6.60 -12.96 -27.32
C VAL A 3 6.13 -12.62 -25.89
N HIS A 4 6.77 -13.19 -24.88
CA HIS A 4 6.50 -12.94 -23.46
C HIS A 4 6.75 -11.47 -23.07
N THR A 5 7.91 -10.91 -23.45
CA THR A 5 8.22 -9.49 -23.20
C THR A 5 7.24 -8.55 -23.92
N GLY A 6 6.88 -8.89 -25.15
CA GLY A 6 5.89 -8.13 -25.90
C GLY A 6 4.51 -8.17 -25.24
N TRP A 7 4.09 -9.32 -24.72
CA TRP A 7 2.83 -9.47 -24.01
C TRP A 7 2.80 -8.67 -22.69
N GLN A 8 3.87 -8.72 -21.92
CA GLN A 8 3.99 -7.94 -20.66
C GLN A 8 4.00 -6.42 -20.87
N SER A 9 4.36 -5.95 -22.07
CA SER A 9 4.35 -4.51 -22.38
C SER A 9 2.97 -3.96 -22.76
N ILE A 10 1.96 -4.81 -22.92
CA ILE A 10 0.60 -4.38 -23.25
C ILE A 10 -0.02 -3.67 -22.03
N ALA A 11 -0.36 -2.40 -22.21
CA ALA A 11 -1.01 -1.62 -21.17
C ALA A 11 -2.44 -2.13 -20.88
N ASN A 12 -2.90 -1.92 -19.65
CA ASN A 12 -4.27 -2.22 -19.26
C ASN A 12 -5.25 -1.39 -20.11
N LEU A 13 -6.42 -1.97 -20.39
CA LEU A 13 -7.51 -1.26 -21.02
C LEU A 13 -8.06 -0.20 -20.06
N VAL A 14 -8.17 1.02 -20.57
CA VAL A 14 -8.78 2.13 -19.84
C VAL A 14 -10.28 2.12 -20.10
N ASP A 15 -11.09 2.32 -19.04
CA ASP A 15 -12.54 2.45 -19.18
C ASP A 15 -12.87 3.65 -20.07
N PRO A 16 -13.75 3.51 -21.08
CA PRO A 16 -14.10 4.60 -22.00
C PRO A 16 -14.76 5.81 -21.33
N SER A 17 -15.27 5.67 -20.11
CA SER A 17 -15.87 6.76 -19.34
C SER A 17 -14.84 7.57 -18.55
N ALA A 18 -13.59 7.09 -18.45
CA ALA A 18 -12.52 7.83 -17.79
C ALA A 18 -12.16 9.07 -18.59
N PRO A 19 -11.94 10.23 -17.93
CA PRO A 19 -11.47 11.43 -18.62
C PRO A 19 -10.11 11.18 -19.29
N VAL A 20 -9.93 11.80 -20.44
CA VAL A 20 -8.64 11.80 -21.13
C VAL A 20 -7.80 12.95 -20.58
N GLY A 21 -6.61 12.67 -20.09
CA GLY A 21 -5.71 13.70 -19.55
C GLY A 21 -4.77 13.17 -18.47
N GLY A 22 -4.22 14.06 -17.66
CA GLY A 22 -3.38 13.80 -16.51
C GLY A 22 -4.16 13.74 -15.21
N GLU A 23 -3.42 13.83 -14.10
CA GLU A 23 -3.97 13.73 -12.74
C GLU A 23 -4.99 14.83 -12.43
N GLU A 24 -4.82 16.04 -13.01
CA GLU A 24 -5.71 17.20 -12.80
C GLU A 24 -7.02 17.10 -13.59
N ASP A 25 -7.12 16.17 -14.53
CA ASP A 25 -8.28 16.03 -15.43
C ASP A 25 -9.35 15.08 -14.89
N PHE A 26 -9.28 14.71 -13.61
CA PHE A 26 -10.28 13.83 -12.99
C PHE A 26 -11.67 14.45 -12.96
N ARG A 27 -12.69 13.61 -12.98
CA ARG A 27 -14.10 14.04 -12.86
C ARG A 27 -14.66 13.61 -11.51
N VAL A 28 -15.14 14.58 -10.71
CA VAL A 28 -15.90 14.28 -9.50
C VAL A 28 -17.23 13.65 -9.89
N LEU A 29 -17.49 12.43 -9.44
CA LEU A 29 -18.74 11.71 -9.72
C LEU A 29 -19.84 12.11 -8.76
N GLU A 30 -19.52 12.28 -7.48
CA GLU A 30 -20.48 12.59 -6.43
C GLU A 30 -19.78 13.33 -5.29
N MET A 31 -20.47 14.29 -4.70
CA MET A 31 -20.08 14.94 -3.44
C MET A 31 -20.98 14.45 -2.32
N VAL A 32 -20.40 13.84 -1.31
CA VAL A 32 -21.13 13.28 -0.16
C VAL A 32 -20.83 14.06 1.10
N GLY A 33 -21.83 14.77 1.62
CA GLY A 33 -21.70 15.66 2.78
C GLY A 33 -20.99 16.97 2.45
N ASP A 34 -20.84 17.79 3.47
CA ASP A 34 -20.16 19.10 3.38
C ASP A 34 -18.78 19.02 4.05
N PRO A 35 -17.73 19.55 3.42
CA PRO A 35 -16.43 19.67 4.07
C PRO A 35 -16.53 20.52 5.34
N ARG A 36 -15.85 20.09 6.40
CA ARG A 36 -15.76 20.85 7.63
C ARG A 36 -15.02 22.17 7.39
N ASN A 37 -15.58 23.27 7.86
CA ASN A 37 -14.98 24.60 7.73
C ASN A 37 -14.43 25.08 9.08
N PHE A 38 -13.13 24.95 9.26
CA PHE A 38 -12.46 25.31 10.51
C PHE A 38 -12.44 26.82 10.79
N ASP A 39 -12.50 27.66 9.75
CA ASP A 39 -12.57 29.12 9.92
C ASP A 39 -13.89 29.54 10.58
N VAL A 40 -14.99 28.89 10.20
CA VAL A 40 -16.30 29.10 10.82
C VAL A 40 -16.31 28.57 12.28
N GLU A 41 -15.61 27.48 12.53
CA GLU A 41 -15.49 26.90 13.88
C GLU A 41 -14.51 27.66 14.79
N GLY A 42 -13.72 28.58 14.25
CA GLY A 42 -12.87 29.50 14.99
C GLY A 42 -11.59 28.88 15.57
N PHE A 43 -11.06 27.83 14.97
CA PHE A 43 -9.75 27.28 15.34
C PHE A 43 -8.91 26.84 14.13
N ALA A 44 -7.59 26.94 14.25
CA ALA A 44 -6.67 26.43 13.26
C ALA A 44 -6.46 24.89 13.45
N PRO A 45 -6.75 24.07 12.44
CA PRO A 45 -6.50 22.64 12.53
C PRO A 45 -4.98 22.36 12.58
N ARG A 46 -4.61 21.34 13.34
CA ARG A 46 -3.24 20.80 13.35
C ARG A 46 -3.17 19.59 12.47
N ASP A 47 -2.01 19.38 11.83
CA ASP A 47 -1.78 18.18 11.04
C ASP A 47 -1.53 16.95 11.94
N HIS A 48 -1.47 15.78 11.31
CA HIS A 48 -1.28 14.51 12.02
C HIS A 48 0.06 14.40 12.74
N LEU A 49 1.11 15.05 12.22
CA LEU A 49 2.43 15.05 12.84
C LEU A 49 2.44 15.86 14.12
N GLU A 50 1.90 17.10 14.07
CA GLU A 50 1.77 17.96 15.25
C GLU A 50 0.92 17.29 16.34
N LEU A 51 -0.19 16.69 15.96
CA LEU A 51 -1.05 15.95 16.90
C LEU A 51 -0.35 14.72 17.46
N GLY A 52 0.37 13.97 16.62
CA GLY A 52 1.11 12.78 17.01
C GLY A 52 2.23 13.08 18.00
N GLU A 53 2.98 14.16 17.79
CA GLU A 53 4.02 14.61 18.69
C GLU A 53 3.43 15.08 20.04
N MET A 54 2.36 15.89 20.02
CA MET A 54 1.68 16.36 21.22
C MET A 54 1.13 15.22 22.09
N LEU A 55 0.66 14.16 21.46
CA LEU A 55 0.11 12.98 22.15
C LEU A 55 1.18 11.96 22.55
N GLY A 56 2.43 12.17 22.16
CA GLY A 56 3.49 11.18 22.32
C GLY A 56 3.24 9.90 21.49
N ALA A 57 2.53 10.03 20.37
CA ALA A 57 2.12 8.94 19.51
C ALA A 57 3.08 8.71 18.34
N ILE A 58 3.85 9.74 17.94
CA ILE A 58 4.80 9.72 16.84
C ILE A 58 6.16 10.26 17.31
N ASP A 59 7.25 9.56 17.00
CA ASP A 59 8.62 9.97 17.31
C ASP A 59 9.48 9.94 16.03
N VAL A 60 9.53 11.05 15.33
CA VAL A 60 10.34 11.23 14.12
C VAL A 60 11.83 11.32 14.43
N PRO A 61 12.31 12.10 15.44
CA PRO A 61 13.73 12.22 15.71
C PRO A 61 14.44 10.89 15.96
N ARG A 62 13.80 9.97 16.68
CA ARG A 62 14.36 8.62 16.91
C ARG A 62 14.27 7.73 15.68
N GLY A 63 13.24 7.84 14.88
CA GLY A 63 13.12 7.15 13.60
C GLY A 63 14.26 7.54 12.65
N VAL A 64 14.49 8.84 12.48
CA VAL A 64 15.58 9.37 11.66
C VAL A 64 16.95 8.94 12.17
N LYS A 65 17.16 8.93 13.50
CA LYS A 65 18.41 8.46 14.12
C LYS A 65 18.73 7.01 13.79
N VAL A 66 17.72 6.14 13.73
CA VAL A 66 17.90 4.69 13.56
C VAL A 66 17.95 4.30 12.08
N SER A 67 17.12 4.91 11.24
CA SER A 67 16.93 4.42 9.87
C SER A 67 17.13 5.48 8.78
N GLY A 68 17.33 6.75 9.16
CA GLY A 68 17.49 7.86 8.22
C GLY A 68 16.21 8.64 8.00
N ALA A 69 16.23 9.56 7.03
CA ALA A 69 15.12 10.43 6.70
C ALA A 69 13.85 9.62 6.34
N ARG A 70 12.68 10.16 6.72
CA ARG A 70 11.35 9.59 6.49
C ARG A 70 10.97 8.40 7.37
N PHE A 71 11.84 7.97 8.28
CA PHE A 71 11.49 6.96 9.27
C PHE A 71 10.98 7.59 10.56
N PHE A 72 10.06 6.92 11.21
CA PHE A 72 9.43 7.33 12.46
C PHE A 72 9.14 6.10 13.33
N TYR A 73 8.87 6.34 14.59
CA TYR A 73 8.26 5.35 15.48
C TYR A 73 6.82 5.77 15.79
N LEU A 74 5.90 4.83 15.74
CA LEU A 74 4.65 4.95 16.49
C LEU A 74 4.90 4.51 17.92
N THR A 75 4.49 5.31 18.87
CA THR A 75 4.73 5.07 20.31
C THR A 75 3.42 5.17 21.10
N GLY A 76 3.35 4.45 22.22
CA GLY A 76 2.20 4.54 23.12
C GLY A 76 0.85 4.46 22.40
N PRO A 77 0.03 5.53 22.47
CA PRO A 77 -1.31 5.53 21.85
C PRO A 77 -1.27 5.39 20.32
N GLY A 78 -0.22 5.84 19.65
CA GLY A 78 -0.06 5.67 18.18
C GLY A 78 0.07 4.21 17.79
N ALA A 79 0.94 3.47 18.45
CA ALA A 79 1.11 2.03 18.21
C ALA A 79 -0.16 1.24 18.56
N GLN A 80 -0.86 1.60 19.62
CA GLN A 80 -2.12 0.98 20.00
C GLN A 80 -3.22 1.24 18.97
N LEU A 81 -3.29 2.47 18.43
CA LEU A 81 -4.26 2.83 17.40
C LEU A 81 -4.02 2.07 16.09
N GLU A 82 -2.76 1.94 15.66
CA GLU A 82 -2.42 1.13 14.48
C GLU A 82 -2.91 -0.31 14.63
N LEU A 83 -2.57 -0.97 15.74
CA LEU A 83 -3.02 -2.33 16.01
C LEU A 83 -4.54 -2.45 16.07
N ALA A 84 -5.22 -1.47 16.66
CA ALA A 84 -6.69 -1.45 16.75
C ALA A 84 -7.33 -1.32 15.36
N LEU A 85 -6.80 -0.45 14.49
CA LEU A 85 -7.29 -0.28 13.13
C LEU A 85 -7.06 -1.52 12.27
N LEU A 86 -5.90 -2.16 12.39
CA LEU A 86 -5.62 -3.42 11.72
C LEU A 86 -6.58 -4.53 12.16
N ASN A 87 -6.80 -4.69 13.46
CA ASN A 87 -7.77 -5.65 13.98
C ASN A 87 -9.20 -5.36 13.50
N LEU A 88 -9.60 -4.10 13.47
CA LEU A 88 -10.91 -3.70 12.96
C LEU A 88 -11.06 -4.08 11.48
N ALA A 89 -10.07 -3.74 10.64
CA ALA A 89 -10.08 -4.06 9.21
C ALA A 89 -10.18 -5.58 8.97
N MET A 90 -9.35 -6.37 9.68
CA MET A 90 -9.38 -7.82 9.58
C MET A 90 -10.70 -8.41 10.04
N SER A 91 -11.30 -7.87 11.11
CA SER A 91 -12.60 -8.32 11.63
C SER A 91 -13.74 -8.04 10.65
N LEU A 92 -13.76 -6.84 10.06
CA LEU A 92 -14.76 -6.45 9.06
C LEU A 92 -14.66 -7.33 7.80
N ALA A 93 -13.44 -7.54 7.29
CA ALA A 93 -13.22 -8.40 6.13
C ALA A 93 -13.61 -9.86 6.41
N THR A 94 -13.25 -10.40 7.57
CA THR A 94 -13.64 -11.75 7.98
C THR A 94 -15.16 -11.88 8.12
N GLY A 95 -15.82 -10.88 8.70
CA GLY A 95 -17.27 -10.80 8.77
C GLY A 95 -17.96 -10.75 7.40
N ALA A 96 -17.28 -10.22 6.38
CA ALA A 96 -17.71 -10.22 4.98
C ALA A 96 -17.35 -11.50 4.22
N GLY A 97 -16.82 -12.53 4.90
CA GLY A 97 -16.51 -13.83 4.32
C GLY A 97 -15.14 -13.95 3.66
N PHE A 98 -14.22 -13.03 3.95
CA PHE A 98 -12.82 -13.16 3.53
C PHE A 98 -12.06 -14.08 4.48
N VAL A 99 -11.15 -14.88 3.94
CA VAL A 99 -10.22 -15.70 4.71
C VAL A 99 -9.00 -14.86 5.08
N PRO A 100 -8.72 -14.66 6.38
CA PRO A 100 -7.56 -13.89 6.80
C PRO A 100 -6.26 -14.66 6.57
N MET A 101 -5.24 -13.97 6.08
CA MET A 101 -3.93 -14.53 5.77
C MET A 101 -2.81 -13.62 6.29
N THR A 102 -1.75 -14.24 6.79
CA THR A 102 -0.47 -13.57 7.06
C THR A 102 0.53 -14.08 6.03
N PRO A 103 0.72 -13.37 4.91
CA PRO A 103 1.56 -13.82 3.83
C PRO A 103 3.06 -13.60 4.15
N PRO A 104 3.97 -14.32 3.45
CA PRO A 104 5.40 -14.03 3.52
C PRO A 104 5.71 -12.63 2.97
N VAL A 105 6.72 -11.98 3.53
CA VAL A 105 7.20 -10.67 3.08
C VAL A 105 8.36 -10.74 2.09
N LEU A 106 8.98 -11.91 1.98
CA LEU A 106 9.97 -12.25 0.96
C LEU A 106 9.32 -13.16 -0.08
N VAL A 107 9.45 -12.79 -1.34
CA VAL A 107 8.87 -13.51 -2.47
C VAL A 107 9.90 -13.76 -3.57
N SER A 108 9.66 -14.79 -4.37
CA SER A 108 10.50 -15.14 -5.50
C SER A 108 10.38 -14.13 -6.65
N PRO A 109 11.37 -14.09 -7.57
CA PRO A 109 11.30 -13.32 -8.79
C PRO A 109 10.04 -13.60 -9.61
N GLN A 110 9.64 -14.88 -9.71
CA GLN A 110 8.44 -15.31 -10.43
C GLN A 110 7.16 -14.66 -9.87
N ALA A 111 7.02 -14.59 -8.54
CA ALA A 111 5.85 -13.96 -7.92
C ALA A 111 5.80 -12.45 -8.23
N MET A 112 6.95 -11.77 -8.20
CA MET A 112 7.05 -10.35 -8.53
C MET A 112 6.76 -10.06 -10.00
N GLU A 113 7.31 -10.88 -10.90
CA GLU A 113 7.11 -10.76 -12.33
C GLU A 113 5.64 -11.03 -12.70
N GLY A 114 5.09 -12.13 -12.19
CA GLY A 114 3.71 -12.54 -12.46
C GLY A 114 2.65 -11.56 -11.97
N THR A 115 3.00 -10.71 -11.00
CA THR A 115 2.13 -9.64 -10.49
C THR A 115 2.47 -8.25 -11.07
N GLY A 116 3.43 -8.16 -12.01
CA GLY A 116 3.76 -6.93 -12.74
C GLY A 116 4.69 -5.95 -12.01
N PHE A 117 5.24 -6.32 -10.85
CA PHE A 117 6.09 -5.41 -10.06
C PHE A 117 7.52 -5.26 -10.56
N LEU A 118 7.99 -6.11 -11.47
CA LEU A 118 9.32 -5.98 -12.11
C LEU A 118 9.30 -5.16 -13.41
N GLY A 119 8.16 -4.56 -13.77
CA GLY A 119 8.02 -3.62 -14.88
C GLY A 119 8.37 -2.19 -14.47
N GLN A 120 7.42 -1.29 -14.63
CA GLN A 120 7.58 0.14 -14.32
C GLN A 120 7.87 0.42 -12.84
N ALA A 121 7.40 -0.44 -11.93
CA ALA A 121 7.60 -0.31 -10.49
C ALA A 121 8.93 -0.90 -9.98
N ALA A 122 9.78 -1.44 -10.84
CA ALA A 122 11.02 -2.12 -10.44
C ALA A 122 11.98 -1.22 -9.63
N ALA A 123 11.98 0.10 -9.88
CA ALA A 123 12.81 1.06 -9.16
C ALA A 123 12.45 1.18 -7.66
N ASP A 124 11.19 0.88 -7.30
CA ASP A 124 10.68 0.99 -5.94
C ASP A 124 10.82 -0.29 -5.12
N VAL A 125 11.30 -1.36 -5.73
CA VAL A 125 11.40 -2.67 -5.10
C VAL A 125 12.77 -2.88 -4.45
N TYR A 126 12.79 -3.50 -3.24
CA TYR A 126 14.00 -3.98 -2.61
C TYR A 126 14.31 -5.41 -3.05
N HIS A 127 15.44 -5.58 -3.73
CA HIS A 127 15.99 -6.88 -4.11
C HIS A 127 17.13 -7.27 -3.16
N LEU A 128 17.13 -8.51 -2.71
CA LEU A 128 18.20 -9.12 -1.94
C LEU A 128 19.02 -10.01 -2.87
N ASP A 129 20.10 -9.46 -3.40
CA ASP A 129 20.91 -10.09 -4.45
C ASP A 129 21.49 -11.47 -4.05
N SER A 130 21.86 -11.64 -2.78
CA SER A 130 22.45 -12.90 -2.28
C SER A 130 21.49 -14.08 -2.26
N ASP A 131 20.21 -13.80 -2.10
CA ASP A 131 19.16 -14.82 -1.94
C ASP A 131 18.25 -14.90 -3.17
N ASP A 132 18.41 -13.97 -4.10
CA ASP A 132 17.53 -13.76 -5.25
C ASP A 132 16.06 -13.68 -4.83
N MET A 133 15.77 -12.84 -3.83
CA MET A 133 14.45 -12.64 -3.26
C MET A 133 14.10 -11.14 -3.21
N TYR A 134 12.83 -10.84 -3.18
CA TYR A 134 12.32 -9.48 -3.12
C TYR A 134 11.51 -9.25 -1.85
N LEU A 135 11.67 -8.07 -1.24
CA LEU A 135 10.73 -7.59 -0.23
C LEU A 135 9.47 -7.07 -0.90
N VAL A 136 8.31 -7.51 -0.42
CA VAL A 136 7.02 -7.11 -0.99
C VAL A 136 6.72 -5.62 -0.78
N GLY A 137 6.31 -4.93 -1.82
CA GLY A 137 5.78 -3.56 -1.72
C GLY A 137 4.29 -3.53 -1.32
N THR A 138 3.64 -4.68 -1.31
CA THR A 138 2.23 -4.87 -0.94
C THR A 138 1.96 -6.35 -0.66
N ALA A 139 1.00 -6.64 0.23
CA ALA A 139 0.51 -8.00 0.47
C ALA A 139 -0.16 -8.62 -0.78
N GLU A 140 -0.53 -7.81 -1.76
CA GLU A 140 -1.14 -8.27 -3.01
C GLU A 140 -0.27 -9.28 -3.75
N VAL A 141 1.05 -9.08 -3.79
CA VAL A 141 1.98 -9.98 -4.49
C VAL A 141 1.87 -11.43 -4.00
N PRO A 142 2.11 -11.74 -2.71
CA PRO A 142 1.98 -13.11 -2.23
C PRO A 142 0.55 -13.63 -2.24
N LEU A 143 -0.46 -12.77 -2.12
CA LEU A 143 -1.87 -13.19 -2.21
C LEU A 143 -2.25 -13.58 -3.64
N ALA A 144 -1.84 -12.80 -4.65
CA ALA A 144 -2.09 -13.12 -6.05
C ALA A 144 -1.32 -14.38 -6.49
N ALA A 145 -0.09 -14.54 -6.00
CA ALA A 145 0.73 -15.71 -6.30
C ALA A 145 0.32 -16.97 -5.51
N TYR A 146 -0.58 -16.87 -4.53
CA TYR A 146 -0.92 -17.97 -3.62
C TYR A 146 -1.40 -19.24 -4.32
N HIS A 147 -2.10 -19.08 -5.44
CA HIS A 147 -2.61 -20.19 -6.24
C HIS A 147 -1.87 -20.38 -7.58
N SER A 148 -0.63 -19.87 -7.68
CA SER A 148 0.19 -20.10 -8.87
C SER A 148 0.33 -21.59 -9.16
N ASP A 149 0.23 -21.95 -10.43
CA ASP A 149 0.35 -23.34 -10.93
C ASP A 149 -0.68 -24.31 -10.34
N GLU A 150 -1.79 -23.82 -9.76
CA GLU A 150 -2.88 -24.65 -9.28
C GLU A 150 -4.07 -24.64 -10.23
N ILE A 151 -4.73 -25.78 -10.38
CA ILE A 151 -6.05 -25.90 -11.02
C ILE A 151 -7.09 -25.91 -9.92
N LEU A 152 -7.90 -24.85 -9.84
CA LEU A 152 -8.92 -24.71 -8.81
C LEU A 152 -10.24 -25.37 -9.21
N ASP A 153 -10.86 -26.08 -8.27
CA ASP A 153 -12.22 -26.58 -8.46
C ASP A 153 -13.22 -25.41 -8.56
N SER A 154 -14.02 -25.39 -9.59
CA SER A 154 -15.06 -24.37 -9.80
C SER A 154 -16.05 -24.26 -8.65
N ALA A 155 -16.33 -25.36 -7.95
CA ALA A 155 -17.19 -25.37 -6.77
C ALA A 155 -16.57 -24.63 -5.57
N SER A 156 -15.25 -24.38 -5.58
CA SER A 156 -14.54 -23.63 -4.52
C SER A 156 -14.49 -22.11 -4.77
N LEU A 157 -15.07 -21.63 -5.86
CA LEU A 157 -15.08 -20.21 -6.24
C LEU A 157 -16.42 -19.54 -5.88
N PRO A 158 -16.42 -18.24 -5.55
CA PRO A 158 -15.26 -17.35 -5.46
C PRO A 158 -14.46 -17.56 -4.17
N ARG A 159 -13.14 -17.48 -4.24
CA ARG A 159 -12.25 -17.42 -3.08
C ARG A 159 -11.93 -15.95 -2.76
N ARG A 160 -12.08 -15.57 -1.50
CA ARG A 160 -11.81 -14.21 -1.04
C ARG A 160 -10.79 -14.24 0.08
N TYR A 161 -9.72 -13.47 -0.07
CA TYR A 161 -8.64 -13.39 0.90
C TYR A 161 -8.43 -11.96 1.37
N VAL A 162 -8.04 -11.81 2.62
CA VAL A 162 -7.54 -10.55 3.18
C VAL A 162 -6.20 -10.81 3.82
N GLY A 163 -5.16 -10.10 3.38
CA GLY A 163 -3.80 -10.24 3.91
C GLY A 163 -3.33 -8.99 4.62
N PHE A 164 -2.58 -9.20 5.70
CA PHE A 164 -1.83 -8.16 6.37
C PHE A 164 -0.34 -8.49 6.34
N SER A 165 0.47 -7.55 5.86
CA SER A 165 1.93 -7.61 5.91
C SER A 165 2.54 -6.21 6.00
N PRO A 166 3.77 -6.08 6.53
CA PRO A 166 4.61 -4.92 6.22
C PRO A 166 4.77 -4.76 4.70
N CYS A 167 4.87 -3.52 4.25
CA CYS A 167 5.06 -3.16 2.85
C CYS A 167 6.35 -2.33 2.72
N PHE A 168 7.21 -2.71 1.78
CA PHE A 168 8.55 -2.12 1.61
C PHE A 168 8.66 -1.48 0.25
N ARG A 169 8.78 -0.17 0.22
CA ARG A 169 8.99 0.59 -1.01
C ARG A 169 10.20 1.51 -0.85
N ARG A 170 10.95 1.74 -1.91
CA ARG A 170 12.07 2.69 -1.92
C ARG A 170 11.61 4.14 -2.06
N GLU A 171 10.38 4.36 -2.54
CA GLU A 171 9.82 5.68 -2.88
C GLU A 171 10.76 6.48 -3.79
N ALA A 172 11.31 5.82 -4.81
CA ALA A 172 12.38 6.33 -5.66
C ALA A 172 11.98 7.59 -6.45
N GLY A 173 10.68 7.80 -6.70
CA GLY A 173 10.16 8.96 -7.45
C GLY A 173 9.75 10.16 -6.60
N SER A 174 9.83 10.09 -5.27
CA SER A 174 9.25 11.10 -4.39
C SER A 174 10.23 12.21 -3.96
N TYR A 175 11.39 12.33 -4.60
CA TYR A 175 12.33 13.42 -4.35
C TYR A 175 11.72 14.79 -4.70
N GLY A 176 11.52 15.63 -3.68
CA GLY A 176 11.00 17.00 -3.84
C GLY A 176 9.48 17.15 -3.73
N GLN A 177 8.73 16.07 -3.56
CA GLN A 177 7.32 16.10 -3.17
C GLN A 177 7.19 16.26 -1.66
N ASP A 178 5.96 16.42 -1.16
CA ASP A 178 5.69 16.75 0.24
C ASP A 178 6.53 15.91 1.21
N THR A 179 7.45 16.57 1.92
CA THR A 179 8.36 15.92 2.87
C THR A 179 7.83 16.00 4.30
N ARG A 180 6.65 16.61 4.50
CA ARG A 180 6.02 16.77 5.81
C ARG A 180 4.96 15.72 6.00
N GLY A 181 5.15 14.87 6.98
CA GLY A 181 4.22 13.80 7.32
C GLY A 181 4.90 12.44 7.47
N ILE A 182 4.10 11.44 7.76
CA ILE A 182 4.54 10.04 7.92
C ILE A 182 3.93 9.09 6.88
N ILE A 183 3.09 9.64 5.99
CA ILE A 183 2.40 8.89 4.92
C ILE A 183 2.82 9.46 3.58
#